data_9d97218bf4ffbf769ed8edfd7a43e131
#
_entry.id   9d97218bf4ffbf769ed8edfd7a43e131
#
_cell.length_a   1.000
_cell.length_b   1.000
_cell.length_c   1.000
_cell.angle_alpha   90.00
_cell.angle_beta   90.00
_cell.angle_gamma   90.00
#
_symmetry.space_group_name_H-M   'P 1'
#
loop_
_entity.id
_entity.type
_entity.pdbx_description
1 polymer ?
#
loop_
_entity_poly.entity_id
_entity_poly.type
_entity_poly.pdbx_seq_one_letter_code
_entity_poly.pdbx_strand_id
1 'polypeptide(L)'
;LVASQVVMAPIHLLAAGGSVGRRLGAVGGGLVVNSGQWDGYPDERERLLGLLARRPGGALVLSGDLHSSWVSQLATEDGRGAPVAAEFTVPAVSAPTFARALAPKVWGGRSVLERAIRRANPHVAWVDTAAHGYLLLDVTAERVEGRWWHVDRVGKRTDAERLAATWSVTRGDPRPFDGPAES
;
A
#
# COMPACT_ATOMS: atom_id res chain seq x y z
N LEU A 1 -0.77 -14.62 -8.11
CA LEU A 1 -1.52 -13.70 -7.25
C LEU A 1 -1.69 -14.27 -5.85
N VAL A 2 -1.55 -13.45 -4.83
CA VAL A 2 -1.82 -13.77 -3.41
C VAL A 2 -2.84 -12.75 -2.92
N ALA A 3 -3.96 -13.21 -2.37
CA ALA A 3 -4.93 -12.34 -1.71
C ALA A 3 -4.66 -12.36 -0.19
N SER A 4 -4.45 -11.18 0.37
CA SER A 4 -4.29 -10.95 1.81
C SER A 4 -5.37 -9.99 2.29
N GLN A 5 -6.00 -10.30 3.41
CA GLN A 5 -6.99 -9.39 3.98
C GLN A 5 -6.35 -8.07 4.40
N VAL A 6 -5.14 -8.12 4.92
CA VAL A 6 -4.40 -7.00 5.50
C VAL A 6 -3.13 -6.72 4.73
N VAL A 7 -2.61 -5.49 4.85
CA VAL A 7 -1.42 -5.02 4.15
C VAL A 7 -0.16 -5.74 4.63
N MET A 8 0.67 -6.16 3.67
CA MET A 8 1.91 -6.88 3.90
C MET A 8 3.13 -5.95 3.93
N ALA A 9 3.13 -4.89 3.13
CA ALA A 9 4.19 -3.90 3.14
C ALA A 9 4.33 -3.27 4.55
N PRO A 10 5.54 -3.14 5.08
CA PRO A 10 5.75 -2.43 6.33
C PRO A 10 5.35 -0.96 6.16
N ILE A 11 4.61 -0.40 7.11
CA ILE A 11 4.19 1.00 7.06
C ILE A 11 4.74 1.74 8.26
N HIS A 12 5.74 2.55 8.02
CA HIS A 12 6.30 3.44 9.03
C HIS A 12 5.63 4.81 8.94
N LEU A 13 4.85 5.19 9.94
CA LEU A 13 4.43 6.57 10.12
C LEU A 13 5.51 7.29 10.90
N LEU A 14 6.29 8.09 10.19
CA LEU A 14 7.33 9.00 10.65
C LEU A 14 7.95 8.64 12.01
N ALA A 15 9.24 8.48 12.01
CA ALA A 15 10.04 8.75 13.19
C ALA A 15 9.81 10.25 13.57
N ALA A 16 8.75 10.52 14.32
CA ALA A 16 8.61 11.78 15.00
C ALA A 16 9.73 11.82 16.03
N GLY A 17 10.87 12.38 15.65
CA GLY A 17 11.93 12.71 16.60
C GLY A 17 11.30 13.60 17.68
N GLY A 18 11.34 13.16 18.95
CA GLY A 18 10.82 13.92 20.05
C GLY A 18 9.84 13.17 20.96
N SER A 19 9.27 13.88 21.90
CA SER A 19 8.33 13.38 22.94
C SER A 19 7.06 12.73 22.39
N VAL A 20 6.68 12.99 21.14
CA VAL A 20 5.50 12.44 20.48
C VAL A 20 5.70 10.97 20.11
N GLY A 21 6.86 10.59 19.57
CA GLY A 21 7.16 9.20 19.23
C GLY A 21 7.16 8.28 20.44
N ARG A 22 7.68 8.75 21.59
CA ARG A 22 7.68 8.00 22.86
C ARG A 22 6.28 7.79 23.44
N ARG A 23 5.36 8.74 23.26
CA ARG A 23 3.97 8.62 23.74
C ARG A 23 3.11 7.67 22.90
N LEU A 24 3.55 7.34 21.71
CA LEU A 24 2.81 6.49 20.76
C LEU A 24 3.41 5.07 20.63
N GLY A 25 4.38 4.71 21.48
CA GLY A 25 4.90 3.32 21.54
C GLY A 25 5.81 2.95 20.36
N ALA A 26 6.67 3.90 19.91
CA ALA A 26 7.62 3.60 18.83
C ALA A 26 8.63 2.53 19.25
N VAL A 27 8.60 1.40 18.58
CA VAL A 27 9.59 0.33 18.68
C VAL A 27 10.47 0.41 17.42
N GLY A 28 11.81 0.47 17.62
CA GLY A 28 12.76 0.40 16.51
C GLY A 28 12.80 1.60 15.54
N GLY A 29 12.46 2.82 16.02
CA GLY A 29 12.61 4.06 15.23
C GLY A 29 11.44 4.43 14.33
N GLY A 30 10.39 3.64 14.27
CA GLY A 30 9.14 3.93 13.56
C GLY A 30 7.91 3.59 14.40
N LEU A 31 6.80 4.31 14.20
CA LEU A 31 5.52 3.95 14.77
C LEU A 31 4.93 2.80 13.95
N VAL A 32 4.80 1.61 14.52
CA VAL A 32 3.99 0.54 13.93
C VAL A 32 2.53 0.97 14.01
N VAL A 33 1.95 1.26 12.86
CA VAL A 33 0.62 1.89 12.78
C VAL A 33 -0.48 0.93 13.10
N ASN A 34 -0.27 -0.36 12.83
CA ASN A 34 -1.31 -1.36 13.00
C ASN A 34 -0.71 -2.74 13.29
N SER A 35 -0.63 -3.08 14.56
CA SER A 35 -0.18 -4.41 15.00
C SER A 35 -1.13 -5.55 14.59
N GLY A 36 -2.32 -5.24 14.10
CA GLY A 36 -3.27 -6.21 13.52
C GLY A 36 -2.95 -6.59 12.08
N GLN A 37 -1.94 -5.95 11.47
CA GLN A 37 -1.45 -6.27 10.13
C GLN A 37 -0.13 -7.06 10.20
N TRP A 38 0.49 -7.31 9.06
CA TRP A 38 1.76 -8.04 8.98
C TRP A 38 2.91 -7.38 9.74
N ASP A 39 2.81 -6.09 10.07
CA ASP A 39 3.77 -5.39 10.94
C ASP A 39 3.78 -5.93 12.37
N GLY A 40 2.69 -6.56 12.81
CA GLY A 40 2.63 -7.26 14.09
C GLY A 40 3.26 -8.67 14.06
N TYR A 41 3.59 -9.19 12.88
CA TYR A 41 4.07 -10.55 12.65
C TYR A 41 5.30 -10.57 11.73
N PRO A 42 6.40 -9.90 12.10
CA PRO A 42 7.55 -9.70 11.19
C PRO A 42 8.21 -11.01 10.77
N ASP A 43 8.35 -11.98 11.66
CA ASP A 43 8.98 -13.27 11.34
C ASP A 43 8.16 -14.08 10.34
N GLU A 44 6.84 -14.12 10.50
CA GLU A 44 5.96 -14.82 9.57
C GLU A 44 5.86 -14.09 8.22
N ARG A 45 5.87 -12.76 8.24
CA ARG A 45 5.98 -11.97 7.02
C ARG A 45 7.26 -12.32 6.26
N GLU A 46 8.39 -12.33 6.93
CA GLU A 46 9.69 -12.66 6.33
C GLU A 46 9.72 -14.08 5.75
N ARG A 47 9.15 -15.07 6.47
CA ARG A 47 9.00 -16.44 5.95
C ARG A 47 8.18 -16.48 4.67
N LEU A 48 7.05 -15.76 4.62
CA LEU A 48 6.18 -15.71 3.45
C LEU A 48 6.90 -15.03 2.28
N LEU A 49 7.55 -13.89 2.51
CA LEU A 49 8.33 -13.20 1.48
C LEU A 49 9.46 -14.07 0.95
N GLY A 50 10.15 -14.83 1.82
CA GLY A 50 11.15 -15.81 1.41
C GLY A 50 10.58 -16.96 0.56
N LEU A 51 9.32 -17.34 0.74
CA LEU A 51 8.64 -18.29 -0.13
C LEU A 51 8.27 -17.67 -1.49
N LEU A 52 7.83 -16.41 -1.50
CA LEU A 52 7.50 -15.68 -2.72
C LEU A 52 8.76 -15.42 -3.57
N ALA A 53 9.88 -15.10 -2.95
CA ALA A 53 11.17 -14.89 -3.62
C ALA A 53 11.64 -16.10 -4.44
N ARG A 54 11.22 -17.31 -4.06
CA ARG A 54 11.56 -18.55 -4.77
C ARG A 54 10.62 -18.88 -5.92
N ARG A 55 9.57 -18.06 -6.15
CA ARG A 55 8.61 -18.31 -7.23
C ARG A 55 9.14 -17.78 -8.57
N PRO A 56 9.29 -18.63 -9.58
CA PRO A 56 9.60 -18.17 -10.94
C PRO A 56 8.47 -17.24 -11.44
N GLY A 57 8.83 -16.07 -11.94
CA GLY A 57 7.87 -15.14 -12.50
C GLY A 57 7.31 -14.09 -11.53
N GLY A 58 7.83 -14.03 -10.29
CA GLY A 58 7.45 -13.01 -9.32
C GLY A 58 6.10 -13.27 -8.65
N ALA A 59 5.65 -12.33 -7.82
CA ALA A 59 4.37 -12.37 -7.13
C ALA A 59 3.73 -10.98 -7.07
N LEU A 60 2.40 -10.95 -7.09
CA LEU A 60 1.60 -9.78 -6.75
C LEU A 60 0.69 -10.14 -5.58
N VAL A 61 0.74 -9.32 -4.54
CA VAL A 61 -0.15 -9.37 -3.38
C VAL A 61 -1.26 -8.35 -3.57
N LEU A 62 -2.49 -8.77 -3.32
CA LEU A 62 -3.66 -7.89 -3.25
C LEU A 62 -4.08 -7.78 -1.81
N SER A 63 -4.21 -6.56 -1.29
CA SER A 63 -4.56 -6.32 0.10
C SER A 63 -5.62 -5.24 0.28
N GLY A 64 -6.16 -5.12 1.48
CA GLY A 64 -7.20 -4.16 1.86
C GLY A 64 -6.96 -3.59 3.26
N ASP A 65 -8.06 -3.42 4.01
CA ASP A 65 -8.14 -2.99 5.41
C ASP A 65 -7.76 -1.53 5.72
N LEU A 66 -6.75 -0.96 5.07
CA LEU A 66 -6.29 0.42 5.32
C LEU A 66 -7.25 1.50 4.84
N HIS A 67 -8.31 1.14 4.11
CA HIS A 67 -9.28 2.09 3.57
C HIS A 67 -8.61 3.22 2.74
N SER A 68 -7.63 2.86 1.95
CA SER A 68 -6.81 3.76 1.11
C SER A 68 -6.14 2.97 -0.01
N SER A 69 -5.73 3.65 -1.06
CA SER A 69 -5.10 3.03 -2.23
C SER A 69 -3.58 3.10 -2.11
N TRP A 70 -2.90 1.99 -2.32
CA TRP A 70 -1.44 1.94 -2.27
C TRP A 70 -0.87 1.05 -3.36
N VAL A 71 0.33 1.40 -3.81
CA VAL A 71 1.21 0.54 -4.57
C VAL A 71 2.54 0.47 -3.84
N SER A 72 2.92 -0.74 -3.45
CA SER A 72 4.13 -0.97 -2.68
C SER A 72 4.98 -2.07 -3.31
N GLN A 73 6.28 -1.98 -3.10
CA GLN A 73 7.24 -3.01 -3.41
C GLN A 73 7.54 -3.80 -2.14
N LEU A 74 7.39 -5.11 -2.19
CA LEU A 74 7.71 -6.00 -1.09
C LEU A 74 9.13 -6.54 -1.26
N ALA A 75 9.90 -6.50 -0.18
CA ALA A 75 11.24 -7.04 -0.12
C ALA A 75 11.46 -7.75 1.22
N THR A 76 12.36 -8.70 1.26
CA THR A 76 12.86 -9.31 2.49
C THR A 76 13.66 -8.30 3.32
N GLU A 77 14.12 -8.71 4.51
CA GLU A 77 14.92 -7.87 5.40
C GLU A 77 14.22 -6.56 5.78
N ASP A 78 12.92 -6.66 6.10
CA ASP A 78 12.08 -5.52 6.48
C ASP A 78 12.07 -4.39 5.42
N GLY A 79 11.98 -4.80 4.14
CA GLY A 79 11.90 -3.90 2.99
C GLY A 79 13.25 -3.39 2.47
N ARG A 80 14.38 -3.88 2.98
CA ARG A 80 15.74 -3.49 2.56
C ARG A 80 16.38 -4.44 1.57
N GLY A 81 15.88 -5.67 1.49
CA GLY A 81 16.38 -6.69 0.57
C GLY A 81 15.99 -6.44 -0.89
N ALA A 82 16.29 -7.41 -1.74
CA ALA A 82 15.84 -7.38 -3.12
C ALA A 82 14.30 -7.47 -3.19
N PRO A 83 13.67 -6.77 -4.14
CA PRO A 83 12.24 -6.89 -4.38
C PRO A 83 11.85 -8.34 -4.69
N VAL A 84 10.78 -8.81 -4.06
CA VAL A 84 10.26 -10.18 -4.24
C VAL A 84 8.83 -10.20 -4.75
N ALA A 85 8.07 -9.13 -4.52
CA ALA A 85 6.69 -8.99 -4.98
C ALA A 85 6.30 -7.51 -5.06
N ALA A 86 5.24 -7.21 -5.78
CA ALA A 86 4.49 -5.97 -5.63
C ALA A 86 3.28 -6.20 -4.72
N GLU A 87 2.75 -5.13 -4.14
CA GLU A 87 1.49 -5.15 -3.43
C GLU A 87 0.59 -4.02 -3.92
N PHE A 88 -0.64 -4.37 -4.27
CA PHE A 88 -1.71 -3.44 -4.64
C PHE A 88 -2.77 -3.46 -3.54
N THR A 89 -2.90 -2.35 -2.83
CA THR A 89 -3.90 -2.19 -1.77
C THR A 89 -5.11 -1.45 -2.29
N VAL A 90 -6.29 -2.01 -2.03
CA VAL A 90 -7.57 -1.46 -2.50
C VAL A 90 -8.13 -0.44 -1.52
N PRO A 91 -8.79 0.63 -2.02
CA PRO A 91 -9.48 1.59 -1.16
C PRO A 91 -10.76 1.01 -0.56
N ALA A 92 -11.32 1.71 0.43
CA ALA A 92 -12.67 1.41 0.90
C ALA A 92 -13.71 1.88 -0.13
N VAL A 93 -14.81 1.13 -0.26
CA VAL A 93 -15.96 1.57 -1.06
C VAL A 93 -16.73 2.67 -0.33
N SER A 94 -16.92 2.58 1.00
CA SER A 94 -17.75 3.51 1.78
C SER A 94 -17.27 3.75 3.21
N ALA A 95 -16.40 2.91 3.75
CA ALA A 95 -15.89 3.08 5.11
C ALA A 95 -15.01 4.35 5.24
N PRO A 96 -14.88 4.94 6.44
CA PRO A 96 -14.03 6.10 6.66
C PRO A 96 -12.61 5.85 6.17
N THR A 97 -12.05 6.79 5.40
CA THR A 97 -10.74 6.66 4.81
C THR A 97 -9.61 6.87 5.83
N PHE A 98 -8.41 6.38 5.49
CA PHE A 98 -7.20 6.56 6.29
C PHE A 98 -6.91 8.04 6.60
N ALA A 99 -7.05 8.92 5.59
CA ALA A 99 -6.89 10.36 5.78
C ALA A 99 -7.90 10.95 6.77
N ARG A 100 -9.14 10.45 6.79
CA ARG A 100 -10.15 10.93 7.74
C ARG A 100 -9.74 10.66 9.19
N ALA A 101 -9.04 9.56 9.42
CA ALA A 101 -8.56 9.20 10.76
C ALA A 101 -7.31 9.99 11.18
N LEU A 102 -6.40 10.27 10.26
CA LEU A 102 -5.06 10.80 10.57
C LEU A 102 -4.81 12.23 10.09
N ALA A 103 -5.31 12.65 8.92
CA ALA A 103 -5.02 13.96 8.37
C ALA A 103 -5.45 15.13 9.26
N PRO A 104 -6.54 15.07 10.04
CA PRO A 104 -6.87 16.11 11.01
C PRO A 104 -5.82 16.32 12.11
N LYS A 105 -4.97 15.30 12.33
CA LYS A 105 -3.88 15.33 13.31
C LYS A 105 -2.54 15.76 12.70
N VAL A 106 -2.50 15.95 11.37
CA VAL A 106 -1.31 16.35 10.63
C VAL A 106 -1.46 17.79 10.19
N TRP A 107 -0.60 18.67 10.66
CA TRP A 107 -0.57 20.05 10.19
C TRP A 107 -0.23 20.08 8.69
N GLY A 108 -1.09 20.74 7.88
CA GLY A 108 -0.98 20.76 6.43
C GLY A 108 -1.82 19.70 5.70
N GLY A 109 -2.57 18.85 6.45
CA GLY A 109 -3.60 17.97 5.92
C GLY A 109 -3.08 16.79 5.08
N ARG A 110 -3.92 16.29 4.17
CA ARG A 110 -3.70 15.07 3.38
C ARG A 110 -2.39 15.06 2.58
N SER A 111 -2.10 16.11 1.83
CA SER A 111 -0.92 16.16 0.96
C SER A 111 0.39 16.09 1.75
N VAL A 112 0.41 16.65 2.94
CA VAL A 112 1.56 16.55 3.85
C VAL A 112 1.65 15.14 4.43
N LEU A 113 0.51 14.53 4.80
CA LEU A 113 0.45 13.15 5.27
C LEU A 113 1.01 12.18 4.21
N GLU A 114 0.53 12.24 2.98
CA GLU A 114 0.96 11.35 1.88
C GLU A 114 2.45 11.53 1.53
N ARG A 115 2.93 12.78 1.51
CA ARG A 115 4.36 13.06 1.33
C ARG A 115 5.21 12.50 2.47
N ALA A 116 4.74 12.60 3.69
CA ALA A 116 5.41 12.07 4.86
C ALA A 116 5.47 10.55 4.84
N ILE A 117 4.35 9.90 4.48
CA ILE A 117 4.28 8.44 4.29
C ILE A 117 5.34 8.00 3.26
N ARG A 118 5.35 8.59 2.09
CA ARG A 118 6.30 8.22 1.02
C ARG A 118 7.76 8.46 1.42
N ARG A 119 8.04 9.51 2.21
CA ARG A 119 9.38 9.76 2.72
C ARG A 119 9.85 8.72 3.74
N ALA A 120 8.93 8.29 4.60
CA ALA A 120 9.24 7.28 5.62
C ALA A 120 9.29 5.85 5.05
N ASN A 121 8.68 5.63 3.88
CA ASN A 121 8.52 4.33 3.25
C ASN A 121 8.95 4.38 1.77
N PRO A 122 10.25 4.29 1.48
CA PRO A 122 10.76 4.37 0.09
C PRO A 122 10.22 3.28 -0.84
N HIS A 123 9.76 2.17 -0.29
CA HIS A 123 9.13 1.06 -1.01
C HIS A 123 7.67 1.35 -1.43
N VAL A 124 7.06 2.42 -0.92
CA VAL A 124 5.73 2.87 -1.35
C VAL A 124 5.86 3.74 -2.58
N ALA A 125 5.53 3.18 -3.74
CA ALA A 125 5.60 3.86 -5.02
C ALA A 125 4.48 4.90 -5.18
N TRP A 126 3.26 4.55 -4.74
CA TRP A 126 2.11 5.44 -4.81
C TRP A 126 1.17 5.23 -3.62
N VAL A 127 0.48 6.32 -3.23
CA VAL A 127 -0.52 6.32 -2.16
C VAL A 127 -1.57 7.40 -2.39
N ASP A 128 -2.84 7.06 -2.20
CA ASP A 128 -3.97 7.98 -2.01
C ASP A 128 -4.72 7.57 -0.74
N THR A 129 -4.70 8.46 0.25
CA THR A 129 -5.22 8.17 1.60
C THR A 129 -6.67 8.57 1.80
N ALA A 130 -7.29 9.24 0.82
CA ALA A 130 -8.57 9.94 1.03
C ALA A 130 -9.71 9.50 0.12
N ALA A 131 -9.41 8.89 -1.02
CA ALA A 131 -10.44 8.52 -1.98
C ALA A 131 -11.12 7.21 -1.63
N HIS A 132 -12.42 7.13 -1.95
CA HIS A 132 -13.16 5.87 -2.02
C HIS A 132 -13.15 5.34 -3.44
N GLY A 133 -13.29 4.03 -3.60
CA GLY A 133 -13.30 3.46 -4.93
C GLY A 133 -13.05 1.96 -4.95
N TYR A 134 -12.50 1.50 -6.06
CA TYR A 134 -12.18 0.09 -6.28
C TYR A 134 -10.95 -0.05 -7.18
N LEU A 135 -10.40 -1.24 -7.21
CA LEU A 135 -9.31 -1.66 -8.08
C LEU A 135 -9.85 -2.64 -9.13
N LEU A 136 -9.67 -2.31 -10.39
CA LEU A 136 -9.89 -3.22 -11.51
C LEU A 136 -8.55 -3.82 -11.94
N LEU A 137 -8.50 -5.15 -12.05
CA LEU A 137 -7.31 -5.87 -12.50
C LEU A 137 -7.53 -6.45 -13.89
N ASP A 138 -6.54 -6.25 -14.74
CA ASP A 138 -6.35 -7.00 -15.98
C ASP A 138 -5.16 -7.94 -15.79
N VAL A 139 -5.40 -9.24 -15.95
CA VAL A 139 -4.42 -10.29 -15.67
C VAL A 139 -4.18 -11.13 -16.91
N THR A 140 -2.95 -11.10 -17.40
CA THR A 140 -2.49 -11.95 -18.49
C THR A 140 -1.40 -12.92 -18.01
N ALA A 141 -0.87 -13.74 -18.91
CA ALA A 141 0.24 -14.62 -18.60
C ALA A 141 1.56 -13.85 -18.38
N GLU A 142 1.68 -12.65 -18.94
CA GLU A 142 2.90 -11.83 -18.96
C GLU A 142 2.88 -10.71 -17.95
N ARG A 143 1.69 -10.21 -17.57
CA ARG A 143 1.57 -9.02 -16.71
C ARG A 143 0.28 -8.99 -15.92
N VAL A 144 0.27 -8.16 -14.90
CA VAL A 144 -0.94 -7.69 -14.23
C VAL A 144 -0.96 -6.17 -14.28
N GLU A 145 -2.07 -5.61 -14.74
CA GLU A 145 -2.34 -4.17 -14.72
C GLU A 145 -3.46 -3.89 -13.71
N GLY A 146 -3.21 -2.96 -12.81
CA GLY A 146 -4.18 -2.46 -11.83
C GLY A 146 -4.61 -1.05 -12.16
N ARG A 147 -5.91 -0.82 -12.22
CA ARG A 147 -6.53 0.50 -12.44
C ARG A 147 -7.35 0.87 -11.23
N TRP A 148 -6.94 1.92 -10.51
CA TRP A 148 -7.69 2.46 -9.37
C TRP A 148 -8.70 3.46 -9.88
N TRP A 149 -9.97 3.15 -9.67
CA TRP A 149 -11.09 4.00 -9.97
C TRP A 149 -11.61 4.61 -8.68
N HIS A 150 -11.66 5.94 -8.62
CA HIS A 150 -12.16 6.66 -7.46
C HIS A 150 -13.55 7.22 -7.73
N VAL A 151 -14.48 6.96 -6.81
CA VAL A 151 -15.85 7.48 -6.86
C VAL A 151 -15.90 8.89 -6.28
N ASP A 152 -16.72 9.75 -6.87
CA ASP A 152 -16.78 11.17 -6.49
C ASP A 152 -17.39 11.36 -5.08
N ARG A 153 -18.45 10.64 -4.76
CA ARG A 153 -19.19 10.78 -3.48
C ARG A 153 -19.77 9.47 -3.00
N VAL A 154 -19.61 9.21 -1.70
CA VAL A 154 -20.16 8.00 -1.04
C VAL A 154 -21.58 8.26 -0.47
N GLY A 155 -21.93 9.48 -0.13
CA GLY A 155 -23.21 9.81 0.51
C GLY A 155 -24.38 10.07 -0.47
N LYS A 156 -24.18 9.94 -1.77
CA LYS A 156 -25.20 10.15 -2.80
C LYS A 156 -25.07 9.08 -3.88
N ARG A 157 -26.21 8.63 -4.41
CA ARG A 157 -26.20 7.77 -5.60
C ARG A 157 -25.63 8.56 -6.78
N THR A 158 -24.54 8.08 -7.34
CA THR A 158 -23.84 8.67 -8.48
C THR A 158 -23.09 7.56 -9.23
N ASP A 159 -22.92 7.75 -10.52
CA ASP A 159 -22.07 6.98 -11.41
C ASP A 159 -20.77 7.72 -11.75
N ALA A 160 -20.56 8.89 -11.12
CA ALA A 160 -19.37 9.68 -11.35
C ALA A 160 -18.15 9.04 -10.70
N GLU A 161 -17.24 8.63 -11.55
CA GLU A 161 -15.95 8.02 -11.15
C GLU A 161 -14.83 8.55 -12.05
N ARG A 162 -13.60 8.41 -11.59
CA ARG A 162 -12.42 8.80 -12.37
C ARG A 162 -11.32 7.77 -12.22
N LEU A 163 -10.57 7.54 -13.28
CA LEU A 163 -9.32 6.82 -13.21
C LEU A 163 -8.29 7.67 -12.44
N ALA A 164 -7.82 7.13 -11.33
CA ALA A 164 -6.89 7.84 -10.44
C ALA A 164 -5.44 7.45 -10.69
N ALA A 165 -5.19 6.17 -10.94
CA ALA A 165 -3.86 5.64 -11.22
C ALA A 165 -3.96 4.34 -12.01
N THR A 166 -2.94 4.07 -12.80
CA THR A 166 -2.70 2.76 -13.45
C THR A 166 -1.29 2.32 -13.07
N TRP A 167 -1.16 1.09 -12.60
CA TRP A 167 0.13 0.49 -12.26
C TRP A 167 0.20 -0.92 -12.78
N SER A 168 1.37 -1.31 -13.24
CA SER A 168 1.59 -2.63 -13.84
C SER A 168 2.75 -3.36 -13.18
N VAL A 169 2.69 -4.69 -13.25
CA VAL A 169 3.75 -5.61 -12.83
C VAL A 169 3.94 -6.62 -13.94
N THR A 170 5.17 -6.77 -14.41
CA THR A 170 5.51 -7.72 -15.46
C THR A 170 5.97 -9.05 -14.84
N ARG A 171 5.65 -10.15 -15.48
CA ARG A 171 6.14 -11.48 -15.07
C ARG A 171 7.67 -11.50 -15.01
N GLY A 172 8.20 -11.93 -13.88
CA GLY A 172 9.65 -12.00 -13.64
C GLY A 172 10.29 -10.72 -13.11
N ASP A 173 9.57 -9.60 -13.11
CA ASP A 173 9.99 -8.37 -12.45
C ASP A 173 8.97 -7.96 -11.40
N PRO A 174 9.28 -8.10 -10.12
CA PRO A 174 8.35 -7.78 -9.04
C PRO A 174 8.19 -6.26 -8.78
N ARG A 175 8.91 -5.41 -9.54
CA ARG A 175 8.83 -3.96 -9.36
C ARG A 175 7.61 -3.40 -10.08
N PRO A 176 6.71 -2.71 -9.37
CA PRO A 176 5.60 -2.03 -10.03
C PRO A 176 6.11 -0.79 -10.78
N PHE A 177 5.52 -0.49 -11.93
CA PHE A 177 5.77 0.73 -12.69
C PHE A 177 4.48 1.49 -12.97
N ASP A 178 4.58 2.81 -13.07
CA ASP A 178 3.46 3.71 -13.33
C ASP A 178 3.07 3.65 -14.82
N GLY A 179 1.78 3.54 -15.07
CA GLY A 179 1.20 3.46 -16.40
C GLY A 179 0.80 2.05 -16.84
N PRO A 180 0.12 1.97 -18.00
CA PRO A 180 -0.19 0.70 -18.63
C PRO A 180 1.10 0.02 -19.09
N ALA A 181 1.13 -1.30 -19.04
CA ALA A 181 2.23 -2.04 -19.61
C ALA A 181 2.24 -1.85 -21.14
N GLU A 182 3.40 -1.56 -21.70
CA GLU A 182 3.57 -1.54 -23.15
C GLU A 182 3.23 -2.92 -23.73
N SER A 183 2.48 -2.93 -24.81
CA SER A 183 2.00 -4.13 -25.51
C SER A 183 3.09 -4.77 -26.37
#